data_0a1e9f34156d66a9da9c03be9d9324f9
#
_entry.id   0a1e9f34156d66a9da9c03be9d9324f9
#
_cell.length_a   1.000
_cell.length_b   1.000
_cell.length_c   1.000
_cell.angle_alpha   90.00
_cell.angle_beta   90.00
_cell.angle_gamma   90.00
#
_symmetry.space_group_name_H-M   'P 1'
#
loop_
_entity.id
_entity.type
_entity.pdbx_description
1 polymer ?
#
loop_
_entity_poly.entity_id
_entity_poly.type
_entity_poly.pdbx_seq_one_letter_code
_entity_poly.pdbx_strand_id
1 'polypeptide(L)'
;MRKSLTDMIKPALLRFAACLKRCRYALILLFAGALLLHLPALHSILPGIDTEGVIAGPEGMYQSWLSIGRQGLVFTKYLLGNRSFNPFLASGLSLILLVTACAAAVWLGEELTGRTEGFRGESLLAFLFGMAVLSHPIVTEQLYFSLQSLEIAFALLVLELCLLLAHRWALQKDRLCLLLCAFLLLLPFSSYQAMVPLFIAAAATVIFLRSFGSPAPPVREQLFYTLRMAAAFLIGFLLNQLITALFFSSSSYLADQFSWAKLGFFTALRKPLAHVRDVYTGYGTYYFAEYGILCIVLAVFLIRHIFTASERKKGDRLWQLFLLAAVYAAPFYMSVLLGERPVVRAQLVLPFSTAVIACLCGGLLLGGRTGSPDKKLPLRGNSKNASHSSPATTLLRRAGSLLLAGLILVTLWHQASVTNRLYYTDSLRAQGDYTLACQLQHDILKYTEDSDYNGTVVFLGKRDAPRNSSCIQGDVMGQSLFSWDTDAEPRYYYSNGRIHSLFQCLGVQWKSPDPEQIQTAMEHMNSMTCYPAEGSILQYDHMVIVKLSD
;
A
#
# COMPACT_ATOMS: atom_id res chain seq x y z
N MET A 1 -35.07 13.20 -18.96
CA MET A 1 -34.02 12.91 -19.98
C MET A 1 -32.89 12.13 -19.32
N ARG A 2 -32.61 10.89 -19.75
CA ARG A 2 -31.38 10.16 -19.31
C ARG A 2 -30.18 10.90 -19.89
N LYS A 3 -29.34 11.48 -19.04
CA LYS A 3 -28.02 12.00 -19.46
C LYS A 3 -27.24 10.84 -20.05
N SER A 4 -26.66 11.03 -21.22
CA SER A 4 -25.80 10.04 -21.85
C SER A 4 -24.52 9.86 -20.97
N LEU A 5 -23.92 8.69 -20.98
CA LEU A 5 -22.64 8.42 -20.29
C LEU A 5 -21.58 9.45 -20.70
N THR A 6 -21.57 9.85 -21.96
CA THR A 6 -20.70 10.89 -22.52
C THR A 6 -20.91 12.27 -21.86
N ASP A 7 -22.17 12.63 -21.52
CA ASP A 7 -22.49 13.90 -20.84
C ASP A 7 -21.98 13.94 -19.40
N MET A 8 -21.73 12.78 -18.79
CA MET A 8 -21.18 12.67 -17.45
C MET A 8 -19.65 12.63 -17.43
N ILE A 9 -19.05 11.88 -18.35
CA ILE A 9 -17.60 11.65 -18.39
C ILE A 9 -16.85 12.88 -18.90
N LYS A 10 -17.30 13.47 -20.01
CA LYS A 10 -16.60 14.60 -20.65
C LYS A 10 -16.34 15.78 -19.70
N PRO A 11 -17.33 16.28 -18.91
CA PRO A 11 -17.07 17.37 -17.96
C PRO A 11 -16.10 16.97 -16.83
N ALA A 12 -16.15 15.72 -16.37
CA ALA A 12 -15.23 15.24 -15.34
C ALA A 12 -13.79 15.19 -15.85
N LEU A 13 -13.58 14.66 -17.05
CA LEU A 13 -12.26 14.64 -17.70
C LEU A 13 -11.71 16.05 -17.94
N LEU A 14 -12.55 17.00 -18.37
CA LEU A 14 -12.13 18.38 -18.56
C LEU A 14 -11.71 19.04 -17.24
N ARG A 15 -12.43 18.78 -16.13
CA ARG A 15 -12.04 19.28 -14.79
C ARG A 15 -10.76 18.61 -14.29
N PHE A 16 -10.61 17.31 -14.51
CA PHE A 16 -9.36 16.60 -14.19
C PHE A 16 -8.18 17.19 -14.98
N ALA A 17 -8.32 17.36 -16.30
CA ALA A 17 -7.28 17.99 -17.12
C ALA A 17 -6.95 19.42 -16.67
N ALA A 18 -7.95 20.19 -16.25
CA ALA A 18 -7.74 21.51 -15.67
C ALA A 18 -6.97 21.47 -14.36
N CYS A 19 -7.26 20.51 -13.46
CA CYS A 19 -6.51 20.28 -12.23
C CYS A 19 -5.04 19.91 -12.54
N LEU A 20 -4.81 18.97 -13.46
CA LEU A 20 -3.46 18.58 -13.90
C LEU A 20 -2.67 19.80 -14.44
N LYS A 21 -3.33 20.65 -15.23
CA LYS A 21 -2.71 21.87 -15.77
C LYS A 21 -2.33 22.85 -14.65
N ARG A 22 -3.20 23.03 -13.65
CA ARG A 22 -2.91 23.91 -12.49
C ARG A 22 -1.76 23.37 -11.63
N CYS A 23 -1.73 22.05 -11.42
CA CYS A 23 -0.73 21.39 -10.56
C CYS A 23 0.52 20.91 -11.32
N ARG A 24 0.68 21.20 -12.60
CA ARG A 24 1.71 20.61 -13.49
C ARG A 24 3.12 20.62 -12.91
N TYR A 25 3.57 21.72 -12.32
CA TYR A 25 4.92 21.82 -11.76
C TYR A 25 5.08 20.99 -10.50
N ALA A 26 4.05 20.94 -9.65
CA ALA A 26 4.01 20.07 -8.48
C ALA A 26 4.04 18.59 -8.89
N LEU A 27 3.32 18.21 -9.94
CA LEU A 27 3.29 16.84 -10.47
C LEU A 27 4.62 16.46 -11.13
N ILE A 28 5.29 17.38 -11.84
CA ILE A 28 6.64 17.14 -12.38
C ILE A 28 7.63 16.91 -11.23
N LEU A 29 7.61 17.74 -10.19
CA LEU A 29 8.47 17.58 -9.01
C LEU A 29 8.14 16.30 -8.25
N LEU A 30 6.85 15.95 -8.14
CA LEU A 30 6.39 14.70 -7.53
C LEU A 30 6.92 13.48 -8.30
N PHE A 31 6.79 13.50 -9.63
CA PHE A 31 7.29 12.41 -10.48
C PHE A 31 8.81 12.30 -10.39
N ALA A 32 9.54 13.41 -10.44
CA ALA A 32 10.99 13.42 -10.28
C ALA A 32 11.42 12.90 -8.89
N GLY A 33 10.76 13.35 -7.82
CA GLY A 33 11.01 12.86 -6.46
C GLY A 33 10.70 11.38 -6.30
N ALA A 34 9.59 10.90 -6.85
CA ALA A 34 9.21 9.49 -6.85
C ALA A 34 10.21 8.64 -7.67
N LEU A 35 10.64 9.12 -8.84
CA LEU A 35 11.63 8.45 -9.66
C LEU A 35 12.98 8.32 -8.92
N LEU A 36 13.46 9.40 -8.31
CA LEU A 36 14.70 9.36 -7.53
C LEU A 36 14.62 8.42 -6.33
N LEU A 37 13.48 8.42 -5.64
CA LEU A 37 13.28 7.59 -4.46
C LEU A 37 13.18 6.09 -4.79
N HIS A 38 12.50 5.75 -5.90
CA HIS A 38 12.24 4.37 -6.31
C HIS A 38 13.13 3.89 -7.46
N LEU A 39 14.16 4.65 -7.82
CA LEU A 39 15.13 4.27 -8.86
C LEU A 39 15.69 2.85 -8.68
N PRO A 40 16.01 2.38 -7.45
CA PRO A 40 16.49 1.02 -7.24
C PRO A 40 15.48 -0.06 -7.68
N ALA A 41 14.17 0.17 -7.51
CA ALA A 41 13.14 -0.77 -7.97
C ALA A 41 13.07 -0.87 -9.49
N LEU A 42 13.48 0.18 -10.22
CA LEU A 42 13.54 0.22 -11.69
C LEU A 42 14.81 -0.41 -12.24
N HIS A 43 15.83 -0.60 -11.42
CA HIS A 43 17.15 -1.09 -11.84
C HIS A 43 17.46 -2.50 -11.33
N SER A 44 16.69 -3.04 -10.39
CA SER A 44 16.92 -4.37 -9.84
C SER A 44 16.64 -5.46 -10.87
N ILE A 45 17.66 -6.28 -11.17
CA ILE A 45 17.56 -7.41 -12.09
C ILE A 45 17.07 -8.65 -11.36
N LEU A 46 17.46 -8.82 -10.08
CA LEU A 46 17.09 -9.99 -9.31
C LEU A 46 15.70 -9.83 -8.70
N PRO A 47 14.87 -10.86 -8.87
CA PRO A 47 13.52 -10.85 -8.33
C PRO A 47 13.55 -10.84 -6.80
N GLY A 48 12.54 -10.23 -6.22
CA GLY A 48 12.18 -10.43 -4.84
C GLY A 48 11.30 -11.67 -4.67
N ILE A 49 11.00 -11.98 -3.42
CA ILE A 49 10.15 -13.11 -3.03
C ILE A 49 8.81 -13.09 -3.77
N ASP A 50 8.36 -14.27 -4.20
CA ASP A 50 7.19 -14.55 -5.05
C ASP A 50 7.35 -14.09 -6.52
N THR A 51 8.21 -13.09 -6.80
CA THR A 51 8.45 -12.60 -8.15
C THR A 51 9.27 -13.60 -8.97
N GLU A 52 10.19 -14.33 -8.34
CA GLU A 52 10.96 -15.43 -8.95
C GLU A 52 10.02 -16.52 -9.50
N GLY A 53 8.96 -16.86 -8.74
CA GLY A 53 7.98 -17.87 -9.16
C GLY A 53 7.19 -17.45 -10.39
N VAL A 54 6.83 -16.16 -10.52
CA VAL A 54 6.14 -15.64 -11.71
C VAL A 54 7.05 -15.61 -12.93
N ILE A 55 8.34 -15.31 -12.76
CA ILE A 55 9.31 -15.31 -13.86
C ILE A 55 9.57 -16.74 -14.34
N ALA A 56 9.75 -17.68 -13.38
CA ALA A 56 10.03 -19.08 -13.67
C ALA A 56 8.82 -19.83 -14.26
N GLY A 57 7.58 -19.56 -13.75
CA GLY A 57 6.38 -20.24 -14.18
C GLY A 57 5.10 -19.46 -13.85
N PRO A 58 4.67 -18.48 -14.67
CA PRO A 58 3.57 -17.59 -14.38
C PRO A 58 2.22 -18.30 -14.17
N GLU A 59 1.94 -19.38 -14.88
CA GLU A 59 0.65 -20.07 -14.85
C GLU A 59 0.34 -20.66 -13.46
N GLY A 60 1.34 -21.23 -12.77
CA GLY A 60 1.19 -21.76 -11.41
C GLY A 60 0.80 -20.67 -10.42
N MET A 61 1.42 -19.50 -10.52
CA MET A 61 1.09 -18.36 -9.67
C MET A 61 -0.32 -17.81 -9.98
N TYR A 62 -0.73 -17.77 -11.25
CA TYR A 62 -2.07 -17.31 -11.62
C TYR A 62 -3.16 -18.23 -11.09
N GLN A 63 -2.96 -19.54 -11.14
CA GLN A 63 -3.87 -20.51 -10.52
C GLN A 63 -3.94 -20.33 -9.00
N SER A 64 -2.80 -20.12 -8.35
CA SER A 64 -2.75 -19.80 -6.91
C SER A 64 -3.56 -18.53 -6.59
N TRP A 65 -3.41 -17.45 -7.38
CA TRP A 65 -4.20 -16.23 -7.16
C TRP A 65 -5.70 -16.42 -7.38
N LEU A 66 -6.10 -17.20 -8.37
CA LEU A 66 -7.51 -17.53 -8.60
C LEU A 66 -8.08 -18.30 -7.40
N SER A 67 -7.33 -19.26 -6.83
CA SER A 67 -7.76 -20.06 -5.69
C SER A 67 -7.94 -19.27 -4.39
N ILE A 68 -7.27 -18.10 -4.26
CA ILE A 68 -7.41 -17.21 -3.10
C ILE A 68 -8.31 -15.98 -3.38
N GLY A 69 -9.10 -16.03 -4.48
CA GLY A 69 -10.06 -14.98 -4.83
C GLY A 69 -9.44 -13.68 -5.37
N ARG A 70 -8.22 -13.75 -5.98
CA ARG A 70 -7.53 -12.61 -6.59
C ARG A 70 -7.68 -12.59 -8.12
N GLN A 71 -8.87 -12.93 -8.62
CA GLN A 71 -9.18 -12.93 -10.06
C GLN A 71 -8.96 -11.56 -10.73
N GLY A 72 -9.12 -10.46 -10.01
CA GLY A 72 -8.85 -9.11 -10.51
C GLY A 72 -7.39 -8.89 -10.90
N LEU A 73 -6.42 -9.46 -10.16
CA LEU A 73 -5.00 -9.42 -10.53
C LEU A 73 -4.77 -10.10 -11.88
N VAL A 74 -5.27 -11.33 -12.01
CA VAL A 74 -5.09 -12.13 -13.23
C VAL A 74 -5.76 -11.43 -14.41
N PHE A 75 -7.02 -10.97 -14.25
CA PHE A 75 -7.73 -10.23 -15.28
C PHE A 75 -6.95 -8.97 -15.71
N THR A 76 -6.42 -8.21 -14.76
CA THR A 76 -5.67 -6.97 -15.06
C THR A 76 -4.37 -7.27 -15.80
N LYS A 77 -3.68 -8.38 -15.52
CA LYS A 77 -2.50 -8.81 -16.28
C LYS A 77 -2.82 -9.03 -17.76
N TYR A 78 -3.93 -9.69 -18.04
CA TYR A 78 -4.40 -9.87 -19.44
C TYR A 78 -4.78 -8.54 -20.06
N LEU A 79 -5.51 -7.69 -19.34
CA LEU A 79 -5.97 -6.38 -19.82
C LEU A 79 -4.81 -5.44 -20.17
N LEU A 80 -3.76 -5.42 -19.35
CA LEU A 80 -2.58 -4.56 -19.53
C LEU A 80 -1.48 -5.21 -20.41
N GLY A 81 -1.71 -6.42 -20.92
CA GLY A 81 -0.73 -7.13 -21.76
C GLY A 81 0.51 -7.62 -20.98
N ASN A 82 0.42 -7.73 -19.64
CA ASN A 82 1.52 -8.17 -18.77
C ASN A 82 1.42 -9.67 -18.41
N ARG A 83 0.85 -10.48 -19.29
CA ARG A 83 0.74 -11.93 -19.10
C ARG A 83 2.12 -12.60 -19.06
N SER A 84 2.98 -12.25 -20.01
CA SER A 84 4.40 -12.59 -19.97
C SER A 84 5.10 -11.52 -19.14
N PHE A 85 5.31 -11.82 -17.86
CA PHE A 85 5.77 -10.84 -16.89
C PHE A 85 7.12 -10.22 -17.25
N ASN A 86 7.15 -8.89 -17.32
CA ASN A 86 8.36 -8.10 -17.50
C ASN A 86 8.55 -7.19 -16.28
N PRO A 87 9.55 -7.44 -15.41
CA PRO A 87 9.73 -6.68 -14.16
C PRO A 87 10.01 -5.19 -14.39
N PHE A 88 10.76 -4.83 -15.43
CA PHE A 88 11.07 -3.43 -15.73
C PHE A 88 9.83 -2.66 -16.18
N LEU A 89 9.04 -3.26 -17.08
CA LEU A 89 7.78 -2.68 -17.52
C LEU A 89 6.81 -2.54 -16.37
N ALA A 90 6.67 -3.58 -15.54
CA ALA A 90 5.79 -3.59 -14.39
C ALA A 90 6.17 -2.48 -13.39
N SER A 91 7.45 -2.37 -13.02
CA SER A 91 7.94 -1.35 -12.08
C SER A 91 7.77 0.07 -12.62
N GLY A 92 8.16 0.30 -13.90
CA GLY A 92 8.06 1.63 -14.54
C GLY A 92 6.61 2.12 -14.66
N LEU A 93 5.71 1.26 -15.16
CA LEU A 93 4.29 1.60 -15.28
C LEU A 93 3.61 1.74 -13.91
N SER A 94 3.99 0.92 -12.92
CA SER A 94 3.48 1.07 -11.55
C SER A 94 3.75 2.46 -10.99
N LEU A 95 4.96 2.98 -11.16
CA LEU A 95 5.32 4.30 -10.68
C LEU A 95 4.51 5.40 -11.38
N ILE A 96 4.35 5.32 -12.69
CA ILE A 96 3.53 6.27 -13.46
C ILE A 96 2.07 6.24 -12.99
N LEU A 97 1.49 5.03 -12.81
CA LEU A 97 0.11 4.88 -12.36
C LEU A 97 -0.07 5.37 -10.92
N LEU A 98 0.89 5.12 -10.01
CA LEU A 98 0.83 5.63 -8.63
C LEU A 98 0.89 7.16 -8.57
N VAL A 99 1.76 7.80 -9.35
CA VAL A 99 1.78 9.28 -9.45
C VAL A 99 0.47 9.80 -10.02
N THR A 100 -0.09 9.10 -11.01
CA THR A 100 -1.40 9.44 -11.59
C THR A 100 -2.52 9.28 -10.57
N ALA A 101 -2.51 8.20 -9.76
CA ALA A 101 -3.45 8.00 -8.67
C ALA A 101 -3.34 9.12 -7.61
N CYS A 102 -2.14 9.52 -7.21
CA CYS A 102 -1.98 10.66 -6.32
C CYS A 102 -2.57 11.96 -6.90
N ALA A 103 -2.40 12.21 -8.20
CA ALA A 103 -2.98 13.36 -8.87
C ALA A 103 -4.52 13.27 -8.95
N ALA A 104 -5.06 12.07 -9.22
CA ALA A 104 -6.49 11.81 -9.25
C ALA A 104 -7.14 11.94 -7.86
N ALA A 105 -6.46 11.45 -6.79
CA ALA A 105 -6.92 11.62 -5.41
C ALA A 105 -7.05 13.08 -5.00
N VAL A 106 -6.10 13.95 -5.39
CA VAL A 106 -6.17 15.39 -5.14
C VAL A 106 -7.34 16.03 -5.87
N TRP A 107 -7.49 15.73 -7.17
CA TRP A 107 -8.65 16.19 -7.96
C TRP A 107 -9.98 15.70 -7.37
N LEU A 108 -10.04 14.44 -6.93
CA LEU A 108 -11.23 13.91 -6.25
C LEU A 108 -11.52 14.68 -4.97
N GLY A 109 -10.51 15.02 -4.18
CA GLY A 109 -10.67 15.84 -2.98
C GLY A 109 -11.36 17.18 -3.27
N GLU A 110 -11.06 17.84 -4.41
CA GLU A 110 -11.73 19.05 -4.87
C GLU A 110 -13.17 18.78 -5.33
N GLU A 111 -13.32 17.81 -6.24
CA GLU A 111 -14.62 17.45 -6.83
C GLU A 111 -15.64 17.01 -5.76
N LEU A 112 -15.21 16.17 -4.82
CA LEU A 112 -16.07 15.58 -3.80
C LEU A 112 -16.41 16.55 -2.66
N THR A 113 -15.61 17.60 -2.46
CA THR A 113 -15.90 18.67 -1.48
C THR A 113 -16.63 19.86 -2.07
N GLY A 114 -16.89 19.85 -3.39
CA GLY A 114 -17.59 20.93 -4.10
C GLY A 114 -16.71 22.18 -4.32
N ARG A 115 -15.40 22.06 -4.27
CA ARG A 115 -14.46 23.15 -4.55
C ARG A 115 -14.08 23.08 -6.02
N THR A 116 -14.69 23.95 -6.82
CA THR A 116 -14.55 23.93 -8.29
C THR A 116 -13.45 24.87 -8.82
N GLU A 117 -12.86 25.71 -7.97
CA GLU A 117 -11.83 26.65 -8.37
C GLU A 117 -10.56 26.46 -7.54
N GLY A 118 -9.40 26.42 -8.24
CA GLY A 118 -8.10 26.30 -7.65
C GLY A 118 -7.86 27.31 -6.53
N PHE A 119 -7.52 26.82 -5.33
CA PHE A 119 -7.20 27.68 -4.22
C PHE A 119 -5.68 27.92 -4.15
N ARG A 120 -5.28 29.05 -3.54
CA ARG A 120 -3.86 29.31 -3.31
C ARG A 120 -3.23 28.20 -2.49
N GLY A 121 -2.25 27.46 -3.06
CA GLY A 121 -1.59 26.34 -2.41
C GLY A 121 -2.06 24.94 -2.87
N GLU A 122 -3.00 24.83 -3.80
CA GLU A 122 -3.43 23.57 -4.40
C GLU A 122 -2.25 22.71 -4.85
N SER A 123 -1.32 23.33 -5.62
CA SER A 123 -0.12 22.66 -6.10
C SER A 123 0.79 22.16 -4.96
N LEU A 124 0.92 22.92 -3.87
CA LEU A 124 1.69 22.49 -2.71
C LEU A 124 1.02 21.30 -2.00
N LEU A 125 -0.30 21.33 -1.82
CA LEU A 125 -1.02 20.22 -1.20
C LEU A 125 -1.01 18.97 -2.10
N ALA A 126 -1.07 19.13 -3.42
CA ALA A 126 -0.91 18.03 -4.37
C ALA A 126 0.48 17.38 -4.24
N PHE A 127 1.53 18.19 -4.15
CA PHE A 127 2.89 17.69 -3.91
C PHE A 127 3.03 17.01 -2.55
N LEU A 128 2.51 17.62 -1.48
CA LEU A 128 2.56 17.04 -0.12
C LEU A 128 1.81 15.72 -0.04
N PHE A 129 0.61 15.63 -0.63
CA PHE A 129 -0.16 14.40 -0.68
C PHE A 129 0.61 13.29 -1.38
N GLY A 130 1.08 13.56 -2.60
CA GLY A 130 1.81 12.58 -3.39
C GLY A 130 3.11 12.14 -2.72
N MET A 131 3.90 13.08 -2.19
CA MET A 131 5.14 12.74 -1.49
C MET A 131 4.88 11.94 -0.21
N ALA A 132 3.86 12.28 0.58
CA ALA A 132 3.52 11.54 1.80
C ALA A 132 3.06 10.11 1.51
N VAL A 133 2.40 9.87 0.36
CA VAL A 133 2.08 8.51 -0.11
C VAL A 133 3.33 7.80 -0.61
N LEU A 134 4.04 8.39 -1.57
CA LEU A 134 5.11 7.72 -2.32
C LEU A 134 6.39 7.55 -1.52
N SER A 135 6.68 8.41 -0.53
CA SER A 135 7.83 8.22 0.35
C SER A 135 7.59 7.20 1.48
N HIS A 136 6.34 6.78 1.69
CA HIS A 136 6.02 5.88 2.79
C HIS A 136 6.56 4.46 2.53
N PRO A 137 7.33 3.85 3.46
CA PRO A 137 7.99 2.57 3.23
C PRO A 137 7.02 1.39 3.02
N ILE A 138 5.75 1.50 3.42
CA ILE A 138 4.69 0.53 3.07
C ILE A 138 4.47 0.50 1.54
N VAL A 139 4.52 1.65 0.87
CA VAL A 139 4.41 1.72 -0.59
C VAL A 139 5.66 1.12 -1.25
N THR A 140 6.82 1.27 -0.62
CA THR A 140 8.07 0.64 -1.07
C THR A 140 7.97 -0.88 -1.03
N GLU A 141 7.47 -1.46 0.06
CA GLU A 141 7.20 -2.91 0.16
C GLU A 141 6.19 -3.38 -0.89
N GLN A 142 5.16 -2.57 -1.18
CA GLN A 142 4.20 -2.91 -2.23
C GLN A 142 4.81 -2.84 -3.63
N LEU A 143 5.68 -1.88 -3.92
CA LEU A 143 6.41 -1.78 -5.20
C LEU A 143 7.44 -2.89 -5.37
N TYR A 144 8.04 -3.35 -4.28
CA TYR A 144 8.96 -4.47 -4.26
C TYR A 144 8.32 -5.75 -4.83
N PHE A 145 7.03 -5.98 -4.57
CA PHE A 145 6.24 -7.03 -5.21
C PHE A 145 5.90 -6.66 -6.65
N SER A 146 6.91 -6.56 -7.50
CA SER A 146 6.75 -6.16 -8.90
C SER A 146 5.82 -7.09 -9.68
N LEU A 147 5.69 -8.37 -9.24
CA LEU A 147 4.75 -9.34 -9.80
C LEU A 147 3.29 -8.86 -9.79
N GLN A 148 2.89 -7.97 -8.90
CA GLN A 148 1.51 -7.47 -8.76
C GLN A 148 1.41 -5.95 -8.63
N SER A 149 2.53 -5.22 -8.58
CA SER A 149 2.55 -3.77 -8.30
C SER A 149 1.81 -2.96 -9.35
N LEU A 150 1.93 -3.33 -10.63
CA LEU A 150 1.26 -2.68 -11.76
C LEU A 150 -0.26 -2.82 -11.65
N GLU A 151 -0.73 -4.02 -11.37
CA GLU A 151 -2.14 -4.35 -11.25
C GLU A 151 -2.78 -3.65 -10.05
N ILE A 152 -2.05 -3.56 -8.93
CA ILE A 152 -2.50 -2.83 -7.73
C ILE A 152 -2.54 -1.32 -7.99
N ALA A 153 -1.54 -0.75 -8.67
CA ALA A 153 -1.56 0.66 -9.04
C ALA A 153 -2.72 1.00 -10.00
N PHE A 154 -3.04 0.11 -10.94
CA PHE A 154 -4.22 0.24 -11.79
C PHE A 154 -5.53 0.13 -11.00
N ALA A 155 -5.60 -0.84 -10.07
CA ALA A 155 -6.77 -1.04 -9.21
C ALA A 155 -7.04 0.19 -8.30
N LEU A 156 -6.01 0.92 -7.86
CA LEU A 156 -6.17 2.19 -7.13
C LEU A 156 -6.90 3.24 -7.97
N LEU A 157 -6.54 3.43 -9.24
CA LEU A 157 -7.24 4.36 -10.13
C LEU A 157 -8.70 3.96 -10.34
N VAL A 158 -8.97 2.66 -10.50
CA VAL A 158 -10.35 2.17 -10.62
C VAL A 158 -11.12 2.39 -9.31
N LEU A 159 -10.48 2.21 -8.15
CA LEU A 159 -11.08 2.48 -6.83
C LEU A 159 -11.47 3.95 -6.67
N GLU A 160 -10.65 4.88 -7.13
CA GLU A 160 -10.93 6.31 -7.14
C GLU A 160 -12.11 6.66 -8.04
N LEU A 161 -12.19 6.04 -9.22
CA LEU A 161 -13.36 6.16 -10.10
C LEU A 161 -14.62 5.63 -9.43
N CYS A 162 -14.55 4.49 -8.73
CA CYS A 162 -15.67 3.95 -7.96
C CYS A 162 -16.12 4.90 -6.86
N LEU A 163 -15.18 5.55 -6.15
CA LEU A 163 -15.48 6.55 -5.13
C LEU A 163 -16.26 7.75 -5.72
N LEU A 164 -15.84 8.23 -6.90
CA LEU A 164 -16.56 9.28 -7.64
C LEU A 164 -17.97 8.86 -8.04
N LEU A 165 -18.13 7.64 -8.56
CA LEU A 165 -19.43 7.10 -8.96
C LEU A 165 -20.36 6.92 -7.76
N ALA A 166 -19.86 6.38 -6.65
CA ALA A 166 -20.58 6.24 -5.39
C ALA A 166 -21.05 7.62 -4.87
N HIS A 167 -20.15 8.61 -4.90
CA HIS A 167 -20.47 10.00 -4.53
C HIS A 167 -21.60 10.59 -5.39
N ARG A 168 -21.49 10.45 -6.71
CA ARG A 168 -22.54 10.95 -7.63
C ARG A 168 -23.88 10.28 -7.39
N TRP A 169 -23.89 8.96 -7.21
CA TRP A 169 -25.12 8.26 -6.84
C TRP A 169 -25.65 8.73 -5.48
N ALA A 170 -24.80 8.93 -4.50
CA ALA A 170 -25.21 9.37 -3.17
C ALA A 170 -25.88 10.76 -3.19
N LEU A 171 -25.46 11.66 -4.09
CA LEU A 171 -26.05 12.99 -4.26
C LEU A 171 -27.24 13.00 -5.21
N GLN A 172 -27.10 12.44 -6.41
CA GLN A 172 -28.03 12.60 -7.52
C GLN A 172 -29.01 11.43 -7.65
N LYS A 173 -28.80 10.33 -6.92
CA LYS A 173 -29.59 9.07 -6.99
C LYS A 173 -29.59 8.44 -8.40
N ASP A 174 -28.53 8.70 -9.18
CA ASP A 174 -28.39 8.13 -10.51
C ASP A 174 -28.05 6.63 -10.43
N ARG A 175 -29.03 5.79 -10.82
CA ARG A 175 -28.90 4.33 -10.79
C ARG A 175 -27.77 3.80 -11.67
N LEU A 176 -27.47 4.49 -12.78
CA LEU A 176 -26.36 4.09 -13.65
C LEU A 176 -25.03 4.23 -12.91
N CYS A 177 -24.82 5.31 -12.15
CA CYS A 177 -23.62 5.47 -11.32
C CYS A 177 -23.49 4.36 -10.27
N LEU A 178 -24.59 3.92 -9.64
CA LEU A 178 -24.57 2.81 -8.70
C LEU A 178 -24.18 1.48 -9.37
N LEU A 179 -24.79 1.16 -10.51
CA LEU A 179 -24.53 -0.07 -11.25
C LEU A 179 -23.07 -0.12 -11.73
N LEU A 180 -22.58 0.98 -12.32
CA LEU A 180 -21.19 1.09 -12.75
C LEU A 180 -20.22 1.00 -11.57
N CYS A 181 -20.52 1.65 -10.45
CA CYS A 181 -19.72 1.55 -9.23
C CYS A 181 -19.64 0.10 -8.73
N ALA A 182 -20.77 -0.58 -8.59
CA ALA A 182 -20.83 -1.96 -8.10
C ALA A 182 -20.06 -2.91 -9.03
N PHE A 183 -20.19 -2.75 -10.34
CA PHE A 183 -19.47 -3.56 -11.32
C PHE A 183 -17.95 -3.29 -11.31
N LEU A 184 -17.55 -2.02 -11.31
CA LEU A 184 -16.13 -1.65 -11.32
C LEU A 184 -15.43 -2.00 -10.01
N LEU A 185 -16.13 -2.02 -8.86
CA LEU A 185 -15.55 -2.45 -7.58
C LEU A 185 -15.10 -3.92 -7.59
N LEU A 186 -15.62 -4.75 -8.49
CA LEU A 186 -15.16 -6.14 -8.65
C LEU A 186 -13.65 -6.20 -8.89
N LEU A 187 -13.11 -5.29 -9.71
CA LEU A 187 -11.70 -5.30 -10.05
C LEU A 187 -10.80 -4.98 -8.85
N PRO A 188 -10.89 -3.83 -8.15
CA PRO A 188 -10.02 -3.53 -7.04
C PRO A 188 -10.21 -4.51 -5.86
N PHE A 189 -11.44 -4.94 -5.54
CA PHE A 189 -11.70 -5.82 -4.41
C PHE A 189 -11.21 -7.25 -4.65
N SER A 190 -11.19 -7.73 -5.89
CA SER A 190 -10.61 -9.01 -6.26
C SER A 190 -9.15 -8.91 -6.74
N SER A 191 -8.57 -7.72 -6.84
CA SER A 191 -7.14 -7.57 -7.06
C SER A 191 -6.36 -7.66 -5.76
N TYR A 192 -6.81 -6.94 -4.72
CA TYR A 192 -6.11 -6.92 -3.44
C TYR A 192 -7.04 -6.58 -2.29
N GLN A 193 -7.06 -7.41 -1.24
CA GLN A 193 -7.99 -7.26 -0.11
C GLN A 193 -7.83 -5.91 0.63
N ALA A 194 -6.63 -5.31 0.59
CA ALA A 194 -6.39 -3.99 1.18
C ALA A 194 -7.16 -2.85 0.50
N MET A 195 -7.72 -3.06 -0.70
CA MET A 195 -8.58 -2.08 -1.38
C MET A 195 -9.91 -1.88 -0.66
N VAL A 196 -10.41 -2.88 0.06
CA VAL A 196 -11.66 -2.80 0.83
C VAL A 196 -11.55 -1.77 1.95
N PRO A 197 -10.62 -1.87 2.91
CA PRO A 197 -10.45 -0.85 3.96
C PRO A 197 -10.01 0.50 3.39
N LEU A 198 -9.28 0.53 2.27
CA LEU A 198 -8.89 1.79 1.62
C LEU A 198 -10.11 2.55 1.05
N PHE A 199 -11.07 1.86 0.42
CA PHE A 199 -12.32 2.49 -0.02
C PHE A 199 -13.09 3.07 1.16
N ILE A 200 -13.21 2.33 2.27
CA ILE A 200 -13.91 2.78 3.48
C ILE A 200 -13.22 4.02 4.07
N ALA A 201 -11.89 4.01 4.16
CA ALA A 201 -11.09 5.12 4.66
C ALA A 201 -11.23 6.39 3.78
N ALA A 202 -11.19 6.22 2.46
CA ALA A 202 -11.38 7.32 1.52
C ALA A 202 -12.80 7.88 1.60
N ALA A 203 -13.83 7.03 1.65
CA ALA A 203 -15.22 7.44 1.83
C ALA A 203 -15.43 8.20 3.16
N ALA A 204 -14.88 7.69 4.27
CA ALA A 204 -14.95 8.35 5.57
C ALA A 204 -14.27 9.73 5.53
N THR A 205 -13.11 9.84 4.87
CA THR A 205 -12.41 11.13 4.68
C THR A 205 -13.25 12.12 3.87
N VAL A 206 -13.88 11.67 2.79
CA VAL A 206 -14.77 12.52 1.99
C VAL A 206 -15.96 13.01 2.82
N ILE A 207 -16.63 12.13 3.55
CA ILE A 207 -17.76 12.47 4.42
C ILE A 207 -17.33 13.49 5.49
N PHE A 208 -16.15 13.26 6.10
CA PHE A 208 -15.55 14.16 7.07
C PHE A 208 -15.30 15.55 6.47
N LEU A 209 -14.62 15.65 5.34
CA LEU A 209 -14.33 16.92 4.68
C LEU A 209 -15.59 17.69 4.28
N ARG A 210 -16.62 16.99 3.78
CA ARG A 210 -17.93 17.59 3.45
C ARG A 210 -18.63 18.17 4.68
N SER A 211 -18.46 17.58 5.85
CA SER A 211 -19.06 18.08 7.10
C SER A 211 -18.56 19.48 7.50
N PHE A 212 -17.42 19.91 6.93
CA PHE A 212 -16.83 21.23 7.12
C PHE A 212 -17.10 22.19 5.93
N GLY A 213 -17.95 21.81 4.98
CA GLY A 213 -18.35 22.68 3.87
C GLY A 213 -19.03 23.97 4.33
N SER A 214 -19.10 24.99 3.45
CA SER A 214 -19.79 26.23 3.71
C SER A 214 -20.77 26.53 2.55
N PRO A 215 -22.10 26.41 2.76
CA PRO A 215 -22.77 25.98 4.00
C PRO A 215 -22.57 24.49 4.29
N ALA A 216 -22.44 24.14 5.57
CA ALA A 216 -22.35 22.73 5.98
C ALA A 216 -23.72 22.07 5.80
N PRO A 217 -23.80 20.88 5.16
CA PRO A 217 -25.07 20.15 5.05
C PRO A 217 -25.58 19.75 6.44
N PRO A 218 -26.91 19.74 6.69
CA PRO A 218 -27.46 19.30 7.98
C PRO A 218 -27.15 17.81 8.22
N VAL A 219 -27.02 17.38 9.49
CA VAL A 219 -26.67 15.99 9.88
C VAL A 219 -27.55 14.96 9.17
N ARG A 220 -28.84 15.22 9.05
CA ARG A 220 -29.78 14.30 8.36
C ARG A 220 -29.34 14.02 6.91
N GLU A 221 -28.96 15.04 6.17
CA GLU A 221 -28.49 14.89 4.78
C GLU A 221 -27.14 14.16 4.73
N GLN A 222 -26.23 14.47 5.66
CA GLN A 222 -24.95 13.78 5.77
C GLN A 222 -25.15 12.30 6.11
N LEU A 223 -26.08 11.96 7.00
CA LEU A 223 -26.40 10.57 7.34
C LEU A 223 -26.94 9.82 6.12
N PHE A 224 -27.91 10.39 5.38
CA PHE A 224 -28.41 9.77 4.15
C PHE A 224 -27.32 9.62 3.08
N TYR A 225 -26.44 10.60 2.95
CA TYR A 225 -25.30 10.51 2.07
C TYR A 225 -24.38 9.36 2.48
N THR A 226 -24.03 9.25 3.77
CA THR A 226 -23.21 8.18 4.33
C THR A 226 -23.83 6.81 4.10
N LEU A 227 -25.13 6.65 4.37
CA LEU A 227 -25.85 5.40 4.13
C LEU A 227 -25.84 4.98 2.65
N ARG A 228 -25.95 5.94 1.72
CA ARG A 228 -25.83 5.63 0.29
C ARG A 228 -24.40 5.24 -0.10
N MET A 229 -23.38 5.95 0.40
CA MET A 229 -21.99 5.54 0.18
C MET A 229 -21.73 4.12 0.70
N ALA A 230 -22.22 3.80 1.91
CA ALA A 230 -22.15 2.47 2.49
C ALA A 230 -22.91 1.42 1.66
N ALA A 231 -24.10 1.76 1.14
CA ALA A 231 -24.86 0.86 0.28
C ALA A 231 -24.13 0.56 -1.05
N ALA A 232 -23.51 1.57 -1.69
CA ALA A 232 -22.71 1.36 -2.90
C ALA A 232 -21.54 0.41 -2.63
N PHE A 233 -20.85 0.62 -1.51
CA PHE A 233 -19.79 -0.27 -1.04
C PHE A 233 -20.29 -1.71 -0.82
N LEU A 234 -21.37 -1.87 -0.04
CA LEU A 234 -21.92 -3.19 0.30
C LEU A 234 -22.39 -3.95 -0.94
N ILE A 235 -23.05 -3.30 -1.88
CA ILE A 235 -23.51 -3.93 -3.13
C ILE A 235 -22.29 -4.43 -3.93
N GLY A 236 -21.25 -3.61 -4.11
CA GLY A 236 -20.04 -4.00 -4.81
C GLY A 236 -19.28 -5.11 -4.08
N PHE A 237 -19.18 -5.02 -2.75
CA PHE A 237 -18.53 -6.04 -1.93
C PHE A 237 -19.25 -7.39 -1.98
N LEU A 238 -20.59 -7.40 -1.78
CA LEU A 238 -21.39 -8.62 -1.85
C LEU A 238 -21.38 -9.23 -3.24
N LEU A 239 -21.41 -8.41 -4.29
CA LEU A 239 -21.31 -8.88 -5.66
C LEU A 239 -19.94 -9.53 -5.91
N ASN A 240 -18.86 -8.96 -5.40
CA ASN A 240 -17.52 -9.56 -5.48
C ASN A 240 -17.47 -10.91 -4.76
N GLN A 241 -18.01 -11.01 -3.54
CA GLN A 241 -18.06 -12.27 -2.79
C GLN A 241 -18.88 -13.32 -3.53
N LEU A 242 -20.03 -12.95 -4.09
CA LEU A 242 -20.89 -13.85 -4.87
C LEU A 242 -20.16 -14.39 -6.11
N ILE A 243 -19.50 -13.53 -6.89
CA ILE A 243 -18.76 -13.94 -8.09
C ILE A 243 -17.60 -14.85 -7.70
N THR A 244 -16.85 -14.51 -6.65
CA THR A 244 -15.76 -15.37 -6.16
C THR A 244 -16.28 -16.73 -5.73
N ALA A 245 -17.38 -16.80 -5.00
CA ALA A 245 -17.97 -18.07 -4.55
C ALA A 245 -18.55 -18.93 -5.68
N LEU A 246 -19.06 -18.31 -6.74
CA LEU A 246 -19.69 -19.06 -7.85
C LEU A 246 -18.68 -19.57 -8.90
N PHE A 247 -17.59 -18.84 -9.13
CA PHE A 247 -16.69 -19.10 -10.27
C PHE A 247 -15.28 -19.48 -9.87
N PHE A 248 -14.89 -19.29 -8.61
CA PHE A 248 -13.53 -19.56 -8.14
C PHE A 248 -13.57 -20.42 -6.88
N SER A 249 -12.70 -21.44 -6.81
CA SER A 249 -12.55 -22.24 -5.61
C SER A 249 -11.92 -21.39 -4.50
N SER A 250 -12.53 -21.36 -3.32
CA SER A 250 -11.93 -20.68 -2.15
C SER A 250 -10.98 -21.63 -1.44
N SER A 251 -9.71 -21.27 -1.35
CA SER A 251 -8.80 -21.89 -0.39
C SER A 251 -9.12 -21.38 1.03
N SER A 252 -8.76 -22.16 2.05
CA SER A 252 -8.88 -21.75 3.48
C SER A 252 -7.98 -20.55 3.84
N TYR A 253 -7.05 -20.16 2.97
CA TYR A 253 -6.03 -19.14 3.22
C TYR A 253 -6.59 -17.84 3.80
N LEU A 254 -7.71 -17.31 3.26
CA LEU A 254 -8.32 -16.09 3.78
C LEU A 254 -8.98 -16.33 5.14
N ALA A 255 -9.65 -17.48 5.33
CA ALA A 255 -10.25 -17.85 6.61
C ALA A 255 -9.17 -18.01 7.69
N ASP A 256 -8.00 -18.49 7.29
CA ASP A 256 -6.87 -18.68 8.19
C ASP A 256 -6.28 -17.38 8.73
N GLN A 257 -6.51 -16.24 8.09
CA GLN A 257 -6.07 -14.94 8.56
C GLN A 257 -6.98 -14.31 9.63
N PHE A 258 -8.17 -14.88 9.91
CA PHE A 258 -9.07 -14.36 10.94
C PHE A 258 -8.69 -14.88 12.33
N SER A 259 -7.96 -14.08 13.09
CA SER A 259 -7.52 -14.46 14.44
C SER A 259 -8.64 -14.49 15.48
N TRP A 260 -9.78 -13.81 15.24
CA TRP A 260 -10.92 -13.82 16.14
C TRP A 260 -11.50 -15.21 16.41
N ALA A 261 -11.50 -16.08 15.39
CA ALA A 261 -12.01 -17.45 15.51
C ALA A 261 -10.99 -18.43 16.12
N LYS A 262 -9.69 -18.12 16.01
CA LYS A 262 -8.59 -19.00 16.44
C LYS A 262 -8.09 -18.68 17.84
N LEU A 263 -8.15 -17.41 18.23
CA LEU A 263 -7.66 -16.90 19.51
C LEU A 263 -8.85 -16.45 20.37
N GLY A 264 -8.77 -16.60 21.67
CA GLY A 264 -9.77 -16.02 22.55
C GLY A 264 -9.91 -14.51 22.35
N PHE A 265 -11.12 -13.97 22.51
CA PHE A 265 -11.46 -12.56 22.21
C PHE A 265 -10.45 -11.54 22.76
N PHE A 266 -10.03 -11.63 24.01
CA PHE A 266 -9.08 -10.70 24.62
C PHE A 266 -7.67 -10.81 24.01
N THR A 267 -7.25 -12.01 23.60
CA THR A 267 -5.95 -12.22 22.96
C THR A 267 -5.95 -11.63 21.54
N ALA A 268 -7.02 -11.86 20.79
CA ALA A 268 -7.20 -11.27 19.46
C ALA A 268 -7.30 -9.73 19.56
N LEU A 269 -8.01 -9.17 20.54
CA LEU A 269 -8.14 -7.71 20.72
C LEU A 269 -6.81 -7.01 21.05
N ARG A 270 -5.89 -7.68 21.76
CA ARG A 270 -4.58 -7.11 22.10
C ARG A 270 -3.75 -6.78 20.86
N LYS A 271 -3.87 -7.55 19.78
CA LYS A 271 -3.08 -7.37 18.55
C LYS A 271 -3.42 -6.06 17.81
N PRO A 272 -4.70 -5.75 17.50
CA PRO A 272 -5.09 -4.44 16.97
C PRO A 272 -4.71 -3.28 17.88
N LEU A 273 -4.87 -3.42 19.21
CA LEU A 273 -4.48 -2.38 20.17
C LEU A 273 -2.97 -2.14 20.18
N ALA A 274 -2.16 -3.19 20.08
CA ALA A 274 -0.71 -3.06 19.92
C ALA A 274 -0.37 -2.36 18.60
N HIS A 275 -1.08 -2.68 17.50
CA HIS A 275 -0.90 -1.99 16.22
C HIS A 275 -1.24 -0.49 16.32
N VAL A 276 -2.34 -0.12 17.00
CA VAL A 276 -2.68 1.29 17.27
C VAL A 276 -1.56 2.00 18.02
N ARG A 277 -1.07 1.39 19.12
CA ARG A 277 0.06 1.92 19.90
C ARG A 277 1.28 2.14 19.00
N ASP A 278 1.68 1.12 18.26
CA ASP A 278 2.91 1.13 17.47
C ASP A 278 2.88 2.20 16.38
N VAL A 279 1.75 2.35 15.69
CA VAL A 279 1.56 3.38 14.65
C VAL A 279 1.64 4.78 15.23
N TYR A 280 0.94 5.05 16.36
CA TYR A 280 0.93 6.41 16.92
C TYR A 280 2.17 6.76 17.72
N THR A 281 2.91 5.78 18.23
CA THR A 281 4.18 6.01 18.94
C THR A 281 5.41 5.91 18.02
N GLY A 282 5.24 5.44 16.78
CA GLY A 282 6.35 5.26 15.84
C GLY A 282 7.22 4.05 16.17
N TYR A 283 6.64 3.01 16.76
CA TYR A 283 7.40 1.80 17.11
C TYR A 283 7.48 0.82 15.94
N GLY A 284 8.69 0.58 15.44
CA GLY A 284 8.98 -0.32 14.32
C GLY A 284 9.44 0.41 13.06
N THR A 285 9.83 -0.34 12.04
CA THR A 285 10.45 0.19 10.81
C THR A 285 9.50 1.07 9.97
N TYR A 286 8.19 0.81 10.02
CA TYR A 286 7.20 1.41 9.11
C TYR A 286 6.35 2.50 9.74
N TYR A 287 6.54 2.77 11.03
CA TYR A 287 5.72 3.72 11.78
C TYR A 287 6.56 4.88 12.29
N PHE A 288 5.96 6.06 12.31
CA PHE A 288 6.68 7.30 12.58
C PHE A 288 5.98 8.09 13.68
N ALA A 289 6.72 8.44 14.74
CA ALA A 289 6.18 9.23 15.86
C ALA A 289 5.63 10.58 15.39
N GLU A 290 6.21 11.15 14.35
CA GLU A 290 5.78 12.40 13.73
C GLU A 290 4.33 12.33 13.22
N TYR A 291 3.90 11.16 12.71
CA TYR A 291 2.51 10.94 12.34
C TYR A 291 1.57 11.09 13.54
N GLY A 292 1.92 10.47 14.67
CA GLY A 292 1.16 10.60 15.92
C GLY A 292 1.08 12.05 16.41
N ILE A 293 2.19 12.79 16.35
CA ILE A 293 2.25 14.20 16.74
C ILE A 293 1.37 15.05 15.79
N LEU A 294 1.46 14.85 14.46
CA LEU A 294 0.60 15.53 13.49
C LEU A 294 -0.88 15.27 13.76
N CYS A 295 -1.23 14.02 14.08
CA CYS A 295 -2.59 13.64 14.46
C CYS A 295 -3.06 14.40 15.70
N ILE A 296 -2.25 14.49 16.77
CA ILE A 296 -2.59 15.22 18.00
C ILE A 296 -2.78 16.71 17.69
N VAL A 297 -1.85 17.33 16.98
CA VAL A 297 -1.94 18.77 16.63
C VAL A 297 -3.20 19.05 15.83
N LEU A 298 -3.49 18.23 14.82
CA LEU A 298 -4.69 18.37 14.00
C LEU A 298 -5.97 18.12 14.81
N ALA A 299 -5.99 17.11 15.69
CA ALA A 299 -7.15 16.82 16.55
C ALA A 299 -7.47 18.00 17.46
N VAL A 300 -6.47 18.56 18.16
CA VAL A 300 -6.65 19.73 19.03
C VAL A 300 -7.22 20.90 18.25
N PHE A 301 -6.69 21.17 17.05
CA PHE A 301 -7.18 22.25 16.19
C PHE A 301 -8.64 22.01 15.73
N LEU A 302 -8.95 20.82 15.26
CA LEU A 302 -10.28 20.47 14.74
C LEU A 302 -11.34 20.44 15.86
N ILE A 303 -11.02 19.87 17.01
CA ILE A 303 -11.90 19.85 18.19
C ILE A 303 -12.21 21.29 18.61
N ARG A 304 -11.16 22.13 18.76
CA ARG A 304 -11.37 23.55 19.06
C ARG A 304 -12.27 24.21 18.01
N HIS A 305 -12.03 23.98 16.73
CA HIS A 305 -12.84 24.55 15.64
C HIS A 305 -14.30 24.09 15.72
N ILE A 306 -14.56 22.80 16.00
CA ILE A 306 -15.92 22.25 16.15
C ILE A 306 -16.67 22.94 17.29
N PHE A 307 -16.00 23.19 18.43
CA PHE A 307 -16.66 23.79 19.60
C PHE A 307 -16.76 25.32 19.53
N THR A 308 -15.86 26.01 18.83
CA THR A 308 -15.90 27.48 18.70
C THR A 308 -16.85 27.98 17.60
N ALA A 309 -17.29 27.12 16.68
CA ALA A 309 -18.26 27.48 15.66
C ALA A 309 -19.68 27.69 16.28
N SER A 310 -20.04 28.96 16.51
CA SER A 310 -21.27 29.34 17.23
C SER A 310 -22.58 28.92 16.54
N GLU A 311 -22.57 28.80 15.21
CA GLU A 311 -23.78 28.50 14.41
C GLU A 311 -24.13 27.00 14.34
N ARG A 312 -23.32 26.11 14.92
CA ARG A 312 -23.48 24.65 14.80
C ARG A 312 -24.33 24.09 15.94
N LYS A 313 -25.31 23.26 15.58
CA LYS A 313 -26.15 22.51 16.54
C LYS A 313 -25.34 21.40 17.24
N LYS A 314 -25.78 20.96 18.41
CA LYS A 314 -25.13 19.85 19.13
C LYS A 314 -24.98 18.57 18.30
N GLY A 315 -26.01 18.24 17.50
CA GLY A 315 -25.97 17.06 16.60
C GLY A 315 -24.87 17.14 15.54
N ASP A 316 -24.65 18.34 14.95
CA ASP A 316 -23.60 18.53 13.94
C ASP A 316 -22.19 18.35 14.56
N ARG A 317 -22.00 18.84 15.79
CA ARG A 317 -20.74 18.69 16.53
C ARG A 317 -20.44 17.23 16.84
N LEU A 318 -21.42 16.48 17.37
CA LEU A 318 -21.28 15.05 17.66
C LEU A 318 -20.97 14.26 16.40
N TRP A 319 -21.65 14.56 15.30
CA TRP A 319 -21.41 13.92 14.00
C TRP A 319 -19.98 14.18 13.51
N GLN A 320 -19.50 15.41 13.60
CA GLN A 320 -18.12 15.75 13.21
C GLN A 320 -17.06 15.06 14.09
N LEU A 321 -17.30 14.96 15.40
CA LEU A 321 -16.43 14.21 16.29
C LEU A 321 -16.41 12.71 15.95
N PHE A 322 -17.57 12.13 15.63
CA PHE A 322 -17.66 10.74 15.17
C PHE A 322 -16.86 10.52 13.88
N LEU A 323 -17.03 11.40 12.89
CA LEU A 323 -16.29 11.33 11.65
C LEU A 323 -14.78 11.54 11.84
N LEU A 324 -14.37 12.43 12.74
CA LEU A 324 -12.97 12.61 13.10
C LEU A 324 -12.40 11.31 13.68
N ALA A 325 -13.11 10.69 14.63
CA ALA A 325 -12.72 9.41 15.20
C ALA A 325 -12.62 8.31 14.12
N ALA A 326 -13.58 8.27 13.18
CA ALA A 326 -13.56 7.31 12.07
C ALA A 326 -12.33 7.49 11.16
N VAL A 327 -11.96 8.74 10.81
CA VAL A 327 -10.76 9.02 10.00
C VAL A 327 -9.48 8.61 10.74
N TYR A 328 -9.40 8.85 12.03
CA TYR A 328 -8.23 8.46 12.85
C TYR A 328 -8.15 6.94 13.06
N ALA A 329 -9.29 6.26 13.13
CA ALA A 329 -9.33 4.81 13.22
C ALA A 329 -9.08 4.10 11.87
N ALA A 330 -9.12 4.83 10.75
CA ALA A 330 -9.05 4.25 9.40
C ALA A 330 -7.83 3.34 9.16
N PRO A 331 -6.59 3.68 9.60
CA PRO A 331 -5.43 2.79 9.44
C PRO A 331 -5.61 1.40 10.05
N PHE A 332 -6.52 1.26 11.00
CA PHE A 332 -6.72 0.04 11.79
C PHE A 332 -7.94 -0.79 11.37
N TYR A 333 -8.71 -0.36 10.36
CA TYR A 333 -9.91 -1.08 9.92
C TYR A 333 -9.62 -2.55 9.57
N MET A 334 -8.51 -2.79 8.87
CA MET A 334 -8.11 -4.16 8.54
C MET A 334 -7.64 -4.94 9.79
N SER A 335 -6.92 -4.31 10.71
CA SER A 335 -6.48 -4.96 11.95
C SER A 335 -7.65 -5.38 12.83
N VAL A 336 -8.66 -4.50 12.94
CA VAL A 336 -9.89 -4.81 13.68
C VAL A 336 -10.67 -5.93 13.00
N LEU A 337 -10.76 -5.91 11.66
CA LEU A 337 -11.44 -6.96 10.91
C LEU A 337 -10.77 -8.34 11.12
N LEU A 338 -9.46 -8.40 11.04
CA LEU A 338 -8.69 -9.65 11.14
C LEU A 338 -8.49 -10.12 12.61
N GLY A 339 -8.57 -9.22 13.60
CA GLY A 339 -8.12 -9.50 14.96
C GLY A 339 -6.60 -9.65 15.06
N GLU A 340 -5.86 -9.08 14.12
CA GLU A 340 -4.41 -9.20 13.98
C GLU A 340 -3.81 -7.98 13.28
N ARG A 341 -2.48 -7.79 13.39
CA ARG A 341 -1.75 -6.82 12.56
C ARG A 341 -1.66 -7.39 11.14
N PRO A 342 -2.16 -6.70 10.11
CA PRO A 342 -1.98 -7.12 8.73
C PRO A 342 -0.50 -7.11 8.33
N VAL A 343 -0.12 -7.91 7.35
CA VAL A 343 1.20 -7.81 6.70
C VAL A 343 1.42 -6.37 6.21
N VAL A 344 2.67 -5.91 6.25
CA VAL A 344 3.01 -4.49 6.05
C VAL A 344 2.47 -3.96 4.73
N ARG A 345 2.69 -4.67 3.63
CA ARG A 345 2.23 -4.29 2.29
C ARG A 345 0.70 -4.17 2.14
N ALA A 346 -0.07 -4.78 3.04
CA ALA A 346 -1.53 -4.66 3.06
C ALA A 346 -2.04 -3.42 3.83
N GLN A 347 -1.16 -2.69 4.51
CA GLN A 347 -1.53 -1.50 5.31
C GLN A 347 -1.63 -0.22 4.46
N LEU A 348 -2.15 -0.29 3.23
CA LEU A 348 -2.24 0.84 2.28
C LEU A 348 -3.05 2.04 2.80
N VAL A 349 -3.88 1.83 3.81
CA VAL A 349 -4.63 2.92 4.46
C VAL A 349 -3.70 3.85 5.23
N LEU A 350 -2.57 3.37 5.76
CA LEU A 350 -1.66 4.21 6.56
C LEU A 350 -0.92 5.28 5.72
N PRO A 351 -0.32 4.97 4.55
CA PRO A 351 0.20 5.98 3.63
C PRO A 351 -0.86 7.02 3.22
N PHE A 352 -2.08 6.56 2.89
CA PHE A 352 -3.21 7.43 2.57
C PHE A 352 -3.57 8.34 3.74
N SER A 353 -3.71 7.80 4.95
CA SER A 353 -4.04 8.59 6.16
C SER A 353 -2.93 9.59 6.48
N THR A 354 -1.66 9.22 6.35
CA THR A 354 -0.52 10.13 6.53
C THR A 354 -0.60 11.30 5.56
N ALA A 355 -0.90 11.04 4.29
CA ALA A 355 -1.06 12.07 3.29
C ALA A 355 -2.23 13.00 3.58
N VAL A 356 -3.38 12.46 4.00
CA VAL A 356 -4.56 13.26 4.39
C VAL A 356 -4.24 14.16 5.59
N ILE A 357 -3.62 13.62 6.64
CA ILE A 357 -3.25 14.37 7.85
C ILE A 357 -2.22 15.46 7.49
N ALA A 358 -1.18 15.14 6.72
CA ALA A 358 -0.19 16.11 6.26
C ALA A 358 -0.83 17.25 5.44
N CYS A 359 -1.75 16.91 4.52
CA CYS A 359 -2.49 17.91 3.73
C CYS A 359 -3.41 18.79 4.59
N LEU A 360 -4.11 18.23 5.56
CA LEU A 360 -4.94 19.01 6.48
C LEU A 360 -4.08 19.97 7.32
N CYS A 361 -2.95 19.50 7.84
CA CYS A 361 -1.97 20.33 8.53
C CYS A 361 -1.37 21.41 7.61
N GLY A 362 -1.00 21.08 6.36
CA GLY A 362 -0.56 22.00 5.34
C GLY A 362 -1.61 23.07 5.01
N GLY A 363 -2.88 22.66 4.93
CA GLY A 363 -4.02 23.57 4.75
C GLY A 363 -4.17 24.61 5.88
N LEU A 364 -3.88 24.22 7.13
CA LEU A 364 -3.84 25.15 8.26
C LEU A 364 -2.75 26.22 8.10
N LEU A 365 -1.57 25.83 7.58
CA LEU A 365 -0.46 26.74 7.29
C LEU A 365 -0.83 27.76 6.21
N LEU A 366 -1.49 27.33 5.15
CA LEU A 366 -1.90 28.16 4.02
C LEU A 366 -3.06 29.10 4.37
N GLY A 367 -4.04 28.64 5.13
CA GLY A 367 -5.20 29.44 5.56
C GLY A 367 -4.86 30.66 6.41
N GLY A 368 -3.67 30.69 7.04
CA GLY A 368 -3.17 31.83 7.80
C GLY A 368 -2.71 33.02 6.96
N ARG A 369 -2.43 32.83 5.66
CA ARG A 369 -1.78 33.83 4.78
C ARG A 369 -2.70 34.52 3.78
N THR A 370 -3.96 34.08 3.64
CA THR A 370 -4.86 34.65 2.63
C THR A 370 -5.74 35.73 3.22
N GLY A 371 -5.37 37.01 2.95
CA GLY A 371 -6.16 38.19 3.33
C GLY A 371 -7.38 38.47 2.46
N SER A 372 -7.81 37.55 1.56
CA SER A 372 -9.00 37.70 0.73
C SER A 372 -10.22 37.09 1.42
N PRO A 373 -11.33 37.82 1.58
CA PRO A 373 -12.53 37.35 2.31
C PRO A 373 -13.24 36.18 1.65
N ASP A 374 -13.11 35.97 0.33
CA ASP A 374 -13.97 35.08 -0.44
C ASP A 374 -13.43 33.64 -0.66
N LYS A 375 -12.17 33.34 -0.27
CA LYS A 375 -11.55 32.02 -0.55
C LYS A 375 -10.91 31.40 0.70
N LYS A 376 -11.69 31.22 1.75
CA LYS A 376 -11.21 30.60 3.01
C LYS A 376 -11.35 29.08 2.99
N LEU A 377 -10.31 28.35 3.43
CA LEU A 377 -10.45 26.94 3.82
C LEU A 377 -11.57 26.83 4.88
N PRO A 378 -12.45 25.81 4.81
CA PRO A 378 -13.60 25.70 5.72
C PRO A 378 -13.20 25.54 7.18
N LEU A 379 -11.92 25.31 7.47
CA LEU A 379 -11.39 25.13 8.84
C LEU A 379 -11.17 26.45 9.59
N ARG A 380 -11.45 27.61 8.97
CA ARG A 380 -11.28 28.90 9.67
C ARG A 380 -12.65 29.49 10.02
N GLY A 381 -12.95 29.54 11.32
CA GLY A 381 -14.09 30.28 11.84
C GLY A 381 -14.02 31.78 11.47
N ASN A 382 -15.16 32.36 11.10
CA ASN A 382 -15.31 33.79 10.84
C ASN A 382 -15.11 34.60 12.14
N SER A 383 -13.88 34.93 12.47
CA SER A 383 -13.63 35.93 13.52
C SER A 383 -13.76 37.32 12.88
N LYS A 384 -14.94 37.93 13.01
CA LYS A 384 -15.19 39.34 12.61
C LYS A 384 -14.45 40.37 13.46
N ASN A 385 -13.76 39.95 14.51
CA ASN A 385 -12.94 40.82 15.36
C ASN A 385 -11.48 40.73 14.93
N ALA A 386 -11.11 41.43 13.88
CA ALA A 386 -9.71 41.82 13.62
C ALA A 386 -9.32 42.93 14.60
N SER A 387 -9.39 42.67 15.90
CA SER A 387 -8.72 43.45 16.91
C SER A 387 -7.22 43.28 16.69
N HIS A 388 -6.44 44.35 16.81
CA HIS A 388 -4.98 44.43 16.73
C HIS A 388 -4.35 43.25 17.47
N SER A 389 -3.92 42.22 16.73
CA SER A 389 -3.22 41.09 17.35
C SER A 389 -1.87 41.63 17.85
N SER A 390 -1.57 41.45 19.13
CA SER A 390 -0.30 41.90 19.70
C SER A 390 0.88 41.32 18.91
N PRO A 391 2.03 41.99 18.84
CA PRO A 391 3.23 41.46 18.20
C PRO A 391 3.60 40.04 18.70
N ALA A 392 3.38 39.77 19.98
CA ALA A 392 3.61 38.48 20.61
C ALA A 392 2.69 37.36 20.03
N THR A 393 1.40 37.63 19.80
CA THR A 393 0.47 36.66 19.21
C THR A 393 0.82 36.37 17.73
N THR A 394 1.33 37.38 17.03
CA THR A 394 1.79 37.21 15.64
C THR A 394 3.07 36.37 15.57
N LEU A 395 4.02 36.61 16.49
CA LEU A 395 5.24 35.83 16.62
C LEU A 395 4.95 34.37 16.95
N LEU A 396 4.08 34.13 17.94
CA LEU A 396 3.67 32.77 18.34
C LEU A 396 3.00 32.00 17.19
N ARG A 397 2.14 32.66 16.41
CA ARG A 397 1.54 32.06 15.20
C ARG A 397 2.58 31.70 14.15
N ARG A 398 3.57 32.57 13.89
CA ARG A 398 4.65 32.29 12.95
C ARG A 398 5.51 31.13 13.43
N ALA A 399 5.88 31.10 14.69
CA ALA A 399 6.66 30.01 15.28
C ALA A 399 5.89 28.68 15.19
N GLY A 400 4.61 28.63 15.55
CA GLY A 400 3.77 27.46 15.41
C GLY A 400 3.63 26.96 13.96
N SER A 401 3.53 27.90 12.99
CA SER A 401 3.50 27.53 11.57
C SER A 401 4.84 26.96 11.08
N LEU A 402 5.96 27.49 11.52
CA LEU A 402 7.29 26.98 11.19
C LEU A 402 7.52 25.59 11.81
N LEU A 403 7.12 25.38 13.06
CA LEU A 403 7.21 24.08 13.72
C LEU A 403 6.36 23.03 13.00
N LEU A 404 5.13 23.35 12.62
CA LEU A 404 4.27 22.44 11.88
C LEU A 404 4.81 22.12 10.49
N ALA A 405 5.34 23.11 9.77
CA ALA A 405 6.01 22.88 8.49
C ALA A 405 7.26 22.01 8.66
N GLY A 406 8.07 22.29 9.68
CA GLY A 406 9.24 21.47 10.03
C GLY A 406 8.85 20.02 10.33
N LEU A 407 7.79 19.81 11.11
CA LEU A 407 7.30 18.45 11.44
C LEU A 407 6.86 17.68 10.18
N ILE A 408 6.13 18.33 9.25
CA ILE A 408 5.77 17.71 7.97
C ILE A 408 7.01 17.32 7.18
N LEU A 409 8.00 18.22 7.08
CA LEU A 409 9.24 17.95 6.35
C LEU A 409 10.05 16.82 6.99
N VAL A 410 10.13 16.78 8.32
CA VAL A 410 10.79 15.68 9.07
C VAL A 410 10.07 14.36 8.81
N THR A 411 8.74 14.34 8.79
CA THR A 411 7.97 13.13 8.44
C THR A 411 8.35 12.60 7.06
N LEU A 412 8.31 13.48 6.04
CA LEU A 412 8.66 13.08 4.66
C LEU A 412 10.12 12.62 4.54
N TRP A 413 11.05 13.32 5.20
CA TRP A 413 12.46 12.95 5.24
C TRP A 413 12.70 11.61 5.91
N HIS A 414 12.05 11.37 7.04
CA HIS A 414 12.18 10.12 7.79
C HIS A 414 11.64 8.95 6.96
N GLN A 415 10.46 9.08 6.35
CA GLN A 415 9.90 8.09 5.43
C GLN A 415 10.85 7.78 4.26
N ALA A 416 11.37 8.82 3.60
CA ALA A 416 12.31 8.67 2.49
C ALA A 416 13.62 8.01 2.92
N SER A 417 14.11 8.35 4.12
CA SER A 417 15.32 7.73 4.70
C SER A 417 15.13 6.23 4.93
N VAL A 418 14.01 5.82 5.52
CA VAL A 418 13.69 4.40 5.74
C VAL A 418 13.53 3.68 4.39
N THR A 419 12.82 4.26 3.44
CA THR A 419 12.67 3.72 2.07
C THR A 419 14.03 3.48 1.40
N ASN A 420 14.94 4.45 1.45
CA ASN A 420 16.27 4.30 0.88
C ASN A 420 17.09 3.20 1.58
N ARG A 421 16.98 3.08 2.90
CA ARG A 421 17.66 2.01 3.65
C ARG A 421 17.10 0.63 3.34
N LEU A 422 15.78 0.50 3.11
CA LEU A 422 15.16 -0.75 2.65
C LEU A 422 15.72 -1.16 1.29
N TYR A 423 15.79 -0.24 0.32
CA TYR A 423 16.37 -0.51 -0.99
C TYR A 423 17.87 -0.85 -0.91
N TYR A 424 18.62 -0.16 -0.05
CA TYR A 424 20.03 -0.49 0.18
C TYR A 424 20.18 -1.91 0.72
N THR A 425 19.38 -2.28 1.72
CA THR A 425 19.37 -3.64 2.30
C THR A 425 19.03 -4.69 1.25
N ASP A 426 18.01 -4.43 0.42
CA ASP A 426 17.62 -5.35 -0.64
C ASP A 426 18.67 -5.47 -1.76
N SER A 427 19.39 -4.39 -2.06
CA SER A 427 20.49 -4.44 -3.02
C SER A 427 21.63 -5.34 -2.52
N LEU A 428 21.95 -5.31 -1.22
CA LEU A 428 22.94 -6.22 -0.64
C LEU A 428 22.44 -7.66 -0.64
N ARG A 429 21.16 -7.89 -0.31
CA ARG A 429 20.51 -9.21 -0.42
C ARG A 429 20.64 -9.76 -1.85
N ALA A 430 20.26 -8.97 -2.84
CA ALA A 430 20.29 -9.36 -4.24
C ALA A 430 21.71 -9.73 -4.70
N GLN A 431 22.72 -8.93 -4.33
CA GLN A 431 24.13 -9.24 -4.62
C GLN A 431 24.58 -10.52 -3.92
N GLY A 432 24.20 -10.71 -2.66
CA GLY A 432 24.53 -11.92 -1.88
C GLY A 432 23.90 -13.17 -2.49
N ASP A 433 22.60 -13.13 -2.81
CA ASP A 433 21.89 -14.25 -3.42
C ASP A 433 22.48 -14.61 -4.80
N TYR A 434 22.79 -13.60 -5.63
CA TYR A 434 23.42 -13.81 -6.93
C TYR A 434 24.80 -14.44 -6.81
N THR A 435 25.64 -13.91 -5.91
CA THR A 435 27.00 -14.43 -5.69
C THR A 435 26.95 -15.88 -5.22
N LEU A 436 26.06 -16.18 -4.24
CA LEU A 436 25.88 -17.54 -3.74
C LEU A 436 25.37 -18.49 -4.83
N ALA A 437 24.39 -18.04 -5.63
CA ALA A 437 23.87 -18.86 -6.73
C ALA A 437 24.96 -19.20 -7.76
N CYS A 438 25.78 -18.23 -8.17
CA CYS A 438 26.89 -18.47 -9.11
C CYS A 438 27.95 -19.43 -8.52
N GLN A 439 28.28 -19.27 -7.23
CA GLN A 439 29.23 -20.17 -6.56
C GLN A 439 28.67 -21.60 -6.47
N LEU A 440 27.42 -21.75 -6.05
CA LEU A 440 26.75 -23.06 -5.97
C LEU A 440 26.66 -23.73 -7.34
N GLN A 441 26.30 -22.98 -8.38
CA GLN A 441 26.28 -23.51 -9.74
C GLN A 441 27.64 -24.03 -10.16
N HIS A 442 28.70 -23.23 -9.98
CA HIS A 442 30.06 -23.61 -10.32
C HIS A 442 30.49 -24.88 -9.59
N ASP A 443 30.26 -24.91 -8.26
CA ASP A 443 30.75 -26.02 -7.42
C ASP A 443 29.94 -27.32 -7.65
N ILE A 444 28.65 -27.24 -7.95
CA ILE A 444 27.82 -28.39 -8.32
C ILE A 444 28.30 -28.97 -9.66
N LEU A 445 28.48 -28.14 -10.70
CA LEU A 445 28.97 -28.60 -12.00
C LEU A 445 30.37 -29.22 -11.91
N LYS A 446 31.25 -28.63 -11.09
CA LYS A 446 32.57 -29.18 -10.83
C LYS A 446 32.52 -30.51 -10.08
N TYR A 447 31.61 -30.63 -9.09
CA TYR A 447 31.44 -31.84 -8.28
C TYR A 447 30.87 -33.01 -9.09
N THR A 448 29.92 -32.72 -9.99
CA THR A 448 29.31 -33.74 -10.86
C THR A 448 30.18 -34.10 -12.07
N GLU A 449 31.25 -33.35 -12.32
CA GLU A 449 32.08 -33.46 -13.54
C GLU A 449 31.30 -33.40 -14.85
N ASP A 450 30.11 -32.78 -14.81
CA ASP A 450 29.16 -32.62 -15.92
C ASP A 450 28.80 -31.16 -16.12
N SER A 451 29.30 -30.55 -17.20
CA SER A 451 29.05 -29.14 -17.54
C SER A 451 27.59 -28.82 -17.86
N ASP A 452 26.80 -29.84 -18.21
CA ASP A 452 25.41 -29.73 -18.63
C ASP A 452 24.46 -30.42 -17.63
N TYR A 453 24.92 -30.62 -16.38
CA TYR A 453 24.14 -31.27 -15.35
C TYR A 453 22.75 -30.62 -15.22
N ASN A 454 21.71 -31.43 -15.39
CA ASN A 454 20.30 -31.03 -15.31
C ASN A 454 19.48 -31.94 -14.38
N GLY A 455 20.17 -32.67 -13.51
CA GLY A 455 19.57 -33.56 -12.52
C GLY A 455 18.85 -32.83 -11.38
N THR A 456 18.39 -33.60 -10.42
CA THR A 456 17.74 -33.05 -9.20
C THR A 456 18.79 -32.49 -8.24
N VAL A 457 18.56 -31.27 -7.75
CA VAL A 457 19.39 -30.64 -6.70
C VAL A 457 18.53 -30.34 -5.48
N VAL A 458 18.98 -30.78 -4.30
CA VAL A 458 18.29 -30.57 -3.02
C VAL A 458 19.11 -29.63 -2.14
N PHE A 459 18.49 -28.54 -1.68
CA PHE A 459 19.09 -27.59 -0.76
C PHE A 459 18.53 -27.81 0.63
N LEU A 460 19.43 -28.04 1.62
CA LEU A 460 19.10 -28.22 3.04
C LEU A 460 19.69 -27.07 3.87
N GLY A 461 18.97 -26.64 4.88
CA GLY A 461 19.37 -25.50 5.71
C GLY A 461 19.03 -24.17 5.04
N LYS A 462 19.63 -23.09 5.52
CA LYS A 462 19.37 -21.71 5.05
C LYS A 462 20.65 -20.88 4.92
N ARG A 463 20.58 -19.84 4.11
CA ARG A 463 21.63 -18.82 4.04
C ARG A 463 21.00 -17.44 4.08
N ASP A 464 21.26 -16.71 5.16
CA ASP A 464 20.77 -15.36 5.32
C ASP A 464 21.51 -14.36 4.43
N ALA A 465 20.83 -13.28 4.06
CA ALA A 465 21.43 -12.18 3.30
C ALA A 465 22.55 -11.49 4.10
N PRO A 466 23.61 -11.01 3.42
CA PRO A 466 24.66 -10.23 4.07
C PRO A 466 24.07 -8.92 4.64
N ARG A 467 24.55 -8.53 5.83
CA ARG A 467 24.07 -7.33 6.54
C ARG A 467 25.22 -6.52 7.11
N ASN A 468 25.04 -5.22 7.18
CA ASN A 468 25.89 -4.29 7.90
C ASN A 468 25.04 -3.34 8.77
N SER A 469 25.68 -2.41 9.48
CA SER A 469 25.02 -1.48 10.40
C SER A 469 24.03 -0.51 9.74
N SER A 470 24.10 -0.32 8.41
CA SER A 470 23.19 0.53 7.66
C SER A 470 21.93 -0.21 7.20
N CYS A 471 21.93 -1.55 7.25
CA CYS A 471 20.79 -2.36 6.86
C CYS A 471 19.64 -2.24 7.85
N ILE A 472 18.42 -2.29 7.33
CA ILE A 472 17.19 -2.46 8.12
C ILE A 472 16.38 -3.60 7.52
N GLN A 473 15.84 -4.46 8.37
CA GLN A 473 14.99 -5.55 7.93
C GLN A 473 13.60 -5.02 7.55
N GLY A 474 13.19 -5.27 6.31
CA GLY A 474 11.83 -5.07 5.85
C GLY A 474 10.90 -6.22 6.23
N ASP A 475 9.62 -6.13 5.80
CA ASP A 475 8.65 -7.22 5.90
C ASP A 475 9.09 -8.39 5.00
N VAL A 476 9.44 -8.08 3.77
CA VAL A 476 10.01 -9.02 2.79
C VAL A 476 11.31 -8.50 2.18
N MET A 477 11.51 -7.19 2.08
CA MET A 477 12.75 -6.61 1.56
C MET A 477 13.95 -6.98 2.44
N GLY A 478 15.05 -7.36 1.80
CA GLY A 478 16.29 -7.74 2.48
C GLY A 478 16.31 -9.16 3.04
N GLN A 479 15.34 -10.00 2.71
CA GLN A 479 15.34 -11.43 3.05
C GLN A 479 15.84 -12.26 1.86
N SER A 480 16.82 -13.15 2.11
CA SER A 480 17.39 -14.03 1.09
C SER A 480 16.39 -15.08 0.61
N LEU A 481 16.40 -15.37 -0.69
CA LEU A 481 15.65 -16.51 -1.25
C LEU A 481 16.18 -17.86 -0.76
N PHE A 482 17.43 -17.91 -0.27
CA PHE A 482 18.02 -19.09 0.36
C PHE A 482 17.65 -19.25 1.85
N SER A 483 16.88 -18.33 2.45
CA SER A 483 16.44 -18.43 3.84
C SER A 483 14.91 -18.41 4.01
N TRP A 484 14.15 -18.20 2.93
CA TRP A 484 12.70 -18.09 3.00
C TRP A 484 12.01 -19.46 2.97
N ASP A 485 10.97 -19.63 3.77
CA ASP A 485 10.14 -20.86 3.85
C ASP A 485 10.91 -22.15 4.24
N THR A 486 12.09 -22.05 4.84
CA THR A 486 12.88 -23.23 5.26
C THR A 486 12.23 -24.04 6.38
N ASP A 487 11.45 -23.37 7.23
CA ASP A 487 10.74 -23.97 8.36
C ASP A 487 9.26 -24.28 8.05
N ALA A 488 8.80 -24.02 6.80
CA ALA A 488 7.43 -24.33 6.37
C ALA A 488 7.27 -25.83 6.09
N GLU A 489 6.15 -26.40 6.53
CA GLU A 489 5.86 -27.82 6.30
C GLU A 489 5.23 -28.07 4.91
N PRO A 490 5.66 -29.08 4.14
CA PRO A 490 6.76 -30.00 4.43
C PRO A 490 8.13 -29.28 4.43
N ARG A 491 8.96 -29.61 5.43
CA ARG A 491 10.22 -28.92 5.67
C ARG A 491 11.10 -28.90 4.40
N TYR A 492 11.67 -27.74 4.08
CA TYR A 492 12.47 -27.45 2.88
C TYR A 492 11.75 -27.57 1.53
N TYR A 493 10.52 -28.05 1.45
CA TYR A 493 9.82 -28.18 0.18
C TYR A 493 9.60 -26.83 -0.51
N TYR A 494 9.02 -25.88 0.19
CA TYR A 494 8.75 -24.56 -0.36
C TYR A 494 10.04 -23.75 -0.60
N SER A 495 11.04 -23.84 0.28
CA SER A 495 12.32 -23.16 0.10
C SER A 495 13.09 -23.70 -1.12
N ASN A 496 13.09 -25.02 -1.37
CA ASN A 496 13.65 -25.58 -2.60
C ASN A 496 12.93 -25.05 -3.84
N GLY A 497 11.62 -24.95 -3.84
CA GLY A 497 10.86 -24.34 -4.93
C GLY A 497 11.31 -22.92 -5.25
N ARG A 498 11.55 -22.09 -4.23
CA ARG A 498 12.06 -20.71 -4.37
C ARG A 498 13.47 -20.66 -4.93
N ILE A 499 14.37 -21.48 -4.36
CA ILE A 499 15.77 -21.54 -4.80
C ILE A 499 15.83 -21.99 -6.27
N HIS A 500 15.07 -23.01 -6.65
CA HIS A 500 14.99 -23.46 -8.04
C HIS A 500 14.42 -22.39 -8.97
N SER A 501 13.39 -21.66 -8.55
CA SER A 501 12.84 -20.54 -9.33
C SER A 501 13.89 -19.43 -9.52
N LEU A 502 14.72 -19.13 -8.49
CA LEU A 502 15.85 -18.22 -8.64
C LEU A 502 16.85 -18.71 -9.69
N PHE A 503 17.25 -19.99 -9.63
CA PHE A 503 18.15 -20.58 -10.61
C PHE A 503 17.56 -20.54 -12.03
N GLN A 504 16.26 -20.80 -12.18
CA GLN A 504 15.58 -20.66 -13.47
C GLN A 504 15.60 -19.21 -13.99
N CYS A 505 15.45 -18.21 -13.12
CA CYS A 505 15.63 -16.80 -13.48
C CYS A 505 17.06 -16.49 -13.98
N LEU A 506 18.04 -17.25 -13.52
CA LEU A 506 19.45 -17.14 -13.95
C LEU A 506 19.80 -18.04 -15.15
N GLY A 507 18.81 -18.75 -15.72
CA GLY A 507 18.98 -19.61 -16.89
C GLY A 507 19.40 -21.05 -16.57
N VAL A 508 19.43 -21.45 -15.29
CA VAL A 508 19.79 -22.81 -14.85
C VAL A 508 18.55 -23.67 -14.71
N GLN A 509 18.55 -24.86 -15.33
CA GLN A 509 17.37 -25.72 -15.47
C GLN A 509 17.50 -27.02 -14.67
N TRP A 510 17.86 -26.94 -13.39
CA TRP A 510 17.87 -28.11 -12.52
C TRP A 510 16.44 -28.57 -12.18
N LYS A 511 16.30 -29.86 -11.91
CA LYS A 511 15.02 -30.42 -11.47
C LYS A 511 14.80 -30.13 -9.99
N SER A 512 13.62 -29.57 -9.67
CA SER A 512 13.20 -29.41 -8.28
C SER A 512 12.93 -30.79 -7.66
N PRO A 513 13.34 -31.00 -6.38
CA PRO A 513 13.09 -32.25 -5.67
C PRO A 513 11.62 -32.39 -5.31
N ASP A 514 11.15 -33.61 -5.28
CA ASP A 514 9.88 -33.97 -4.65
C ASP A 514 10.04 -34.16 -3.11
N PRO A 515 8.92 -34.30 -2.36
CA PRO A 515 8.99 -34.44 -0.90
C PRO A 515 9.74 -35.68 -0.43
N GLU A 516 9.73 -36.81 -1.17
CA GLU A 516 10.43 -38.05 -0.82
C GLU A 516 11.94 -37.87 -0.98
N GLN A 517 12.37 -37.21 -2.05
CA GLN A 517 13.78 -36.86 -2.29
C GLN A 517 14.32 -35.92 -1.21
N ILE A 518 13.52 -34.94 -0.77
CA ILE A 518 13.91 -34.06 0.33
C ILE A 518 14.05 -34.83 1.64
N GLN A 519 13.12 -35.74 1.93
CA GLN A 519 13.17 -36.57 3.13
C GLN A 519 14.43 -37.46 3.12
N THR A 520 14.73 -38.10 2.00
CA THR A 520 15.96 -38.88 1.82
C THR A 520 17.22 -38.01 2.00
N ALA A 521 17.23 -36.82 1.43
CA ALA A 521 18.34 -35.89 1.59
C ALA A 521 18.57 -35.48 3.07
N MET A 522 17.47 -35.27 3.82
CA MET A 522 17.54 -34.93 5.25
C MET A 522 18.20 -36.03 6.10
N GLU A 523 18.11 -37.30 5.72
CA GLU A 523 18.78 -38.40 6.41
C GLU A 523 20.31 -38.27 6.36
N HIS A 524 20.84 -37.67 5.28
CA HIS A 524 22.27 -37.43 5.10
C HIS A 524 22.78 -36.13 5.74
N MET A 525 21.88 -35.23 6.15
CA MET A 525 22.22 -33.89 6.63
C MET A 525 23.23 -33.88 7.78
N ASN A 526 23.11 -34.84 8.72
CA ASN A 526 23.99 -34.91 9.89
C ASN A 526 25.43 -35.36 9.58
N SER A 527 25.63 -36.05 8.46
CA SER A 527 26.94 -36.50 8.00
C SER A 527 27.69 -35.50 7.12
N MET A 528 27.00 -34.44 6.69
CA MET A 528 27.53 -33.40 5.80
C MET A 528 28.02 -32.18 6.58
N THR A 529 29.06 -31.55 6.07
CA THR A 529 29.50 -30.22 6.51
C THR A 529 28.62 -29.12 5.89
N CYS A 530 28.73 -27.89 6.40
CA CYS A 530 27.99 -26.76 5.83
C CYS A 530 28.79 -26.08 4.70
N TYR A 531 28.11 -25.69 3.64
CA TYR A 531 28.73 -24.98 2.51
C TYR A 531 29.38 -23.65 2.97
N PRO A 532 30.60 -23.30 2.53
CA PRO A 532 31.33 -23.89 1.40
C PRO A 532 32.41 -24.94 1.82
N ALA A 533 32.35 -25.53 2.99
CA ALA A 533 33.34 -26.51 3.43
C ALA A 533 33.30 -27.79 2.58
N GLU A 534 34.43 -28.50 2.49
CA GLU A 534 34.51 -29.82 1.85
C GLU A 534 33.50 -30.79 2.49
N GLY A 535 32.79 -31.58 1.69
CA GLY A 535 31.73 -32.48 2.16
C GLY A 535 30.35 -31.80 2.32
N SER A 536 30.20 -30.55 1.90
CA SER A 536 28.92 -29.84 1.89
C SER A 536 28.04 -30.15 0.66
N ILE A 537 28.62 -30.77 -0.36
CA ILE A 537 27.93 -31.25 -1.57
C ILE A 537 28.11 -32.78 -1.59
N LEU A 538 27.02 -33.52 -1.76
CA LEU A 538 26.98 -34.98 -1.78
C LEU A 538 26.10 -35.42 -2.97
N GLN A 539 26.64 -36.33 -3.79
CA GLN A 539 25.80 -37.02 -4.77
C GLN A 539 25.29 -38.33 -4.17
N TYR A 540 24.00 -38.48 -4.15
CA TYR A 540 23.34 -39.68 -3.64
C TYR A 540 22.20 -40.07 -4.58
N ASP A 541 22.19 -41.33 -4.99
CA ASP A 541 21.31 -41.86 -6.03
C ASP A 541 21.38 -41.00 -7.31
N HIS A 542 20.32 -40.40 -7.74
CA HIS A 542 20.26 -39.51 -8.92
C HIS A 542 20.11 -38.03 -8.56
N MET A 543 20.47 -37.63 -7.35
CA MET A 543 20.36 -36.24 -6.89
C MET A 543 21.68 -35.73 -6.29
N VAL A 544 21.85 -34.43 -6.35
CA VAL A 544 22.89 -33.68 -5.64
C VAL A 544 22.28 -32.99 -4.43
N ILE A 545 22.84 -33.24 -3.26
CA ILE A 545 22.42 -32.63 -1.99
C ILE A 545 23.43 -31.55 -1.62
N VAL A 546 22.95 -30.37 -1.28
CA VAL A 546 23.77 -29.23 -0.80
C VAL A 546 23.29 -28.83 0.58
N LYS A 547 24.17 -28.89 1.58
CA LYS A 547 23.88 -28.42 2.93
C LYS A 547 24.35 -26.98 3.11
N LEU A 548 23.42 -26.03 3.24
CA LEU A 548 23.69 -24.59 3.40
C LEU A 548 24.01 -24.24 4.86
N SER A 549 23.32 -24.86 5.82
CA SER A 549 23.53 -24.70 7.26
C SER A 549 22.98 -25.91 8.03
N ASP A 550 23.18 -25.92 9.34
CA ASP A 550 22.57 -26.88 10.26
C ASP A 550 21.07 -26.65 10.48
#